data_567d01220da197c87063f69995849108
#
_entry.id   567d01220da197c87063f69995849108
#
_cell.length_a   1.000
_cell.length_b   1.000
_cell.length_c   1.000
_cell.angle_alpha   90.00
_cell.angle_beta   90.00
_cell.angle_gamma   90.00
#
_symmetry.space_group_name_H-M   'P 1'
#
loop_
_entity.id
_entity.type
_entity.pdbx_description
1 polymer ?
#
loop_
_entity_poly.entity_id
_entity_poly.type
_entity_poly.pdbx_seq_one_letter_code
_entity_poly.pdbx_strand_id
1 'polypeptide(L)'
;MVHLSDVVVTKVSNTVLKHKHATRNTLARNRMLARLTETAKQGALLATHDNTELMWLRRHVGTDDIAEPEPYLFCFQHDWDALTSAERALRTIKGLAEFHPDWAFWGYDAALIWGLEVPNDLLGPRFLVKTGCSVTLSSGCRLLRPQMAGALERVDGVRVTSFWRTVEECLLRAPFSYGLAIADSALRAKGVSRGDLCERLRADCEGRRGYRRAQVIASYADGLSENGGESRFRAFFIAYGFSVPELQVEFRDPLDSSQVFRVDYFWRLENGTCVIGELDGKGKYTLQDGGDRGSVDP
;
A
#
# COMPACT_ATOMS: atom_id res chain seq x y z
N MET A 1 59.05 -16.22 41.94
CA MET A 1 59.59 -15.42 40.82
C MET A 1 58.67 -15.59 39.63
N VAL A 2 57.74 -14.63 39.40
CA VAL A 2 56.84 -14.67 38.24
C VAL A 2 57.62 -14.07 37.06
N HIS A 3 57.82 -14.85 36.01
CA HIS A 3 58.57 -14.41 34.84
C HIS A 3 57.89 -13.24 34.12
N LEU A 4 58.61 -12.13 33.98
CA LEU A 4 58.18 -10.91 33.27
C LEU A 4 57.78 -11.14 31.81
N SER A 5 58.21 -12.27 31.19
CA SER A 5 57.88 -12.69 29.80
C SER A 5 56.41 -13.02 29.61
N ASP A 6 55.72 -13.61 30.60
CA ASP A 6 54.32 -14.07 30.44
C ASP A 6 53.29 -12.94 30.50
N VAL A 7 53.62 -11.85 31.23
CA VAL A 7 52.70 -10.69 31.36
C VAL A 7 52.68 -9.83 30.09
N VAL A 8 53.82 -9.75 29.37
CA VAL A 8 53.93 -8.95 28.14
C VAL A 8 53.21 -9.65 26.98
N VAL A 9 53.34 -11.00 26.86
CA VAL A 9 52.71 -11.78 25.82
C VAL A 9 51.18 -11.76 25.94
N THR A 10 50.61 -11.84 27.15
CA THR A 10 49.17 -11.81 27.38
C THR A 10 48.58 -10.44 27.07
N LYS A 11 49.24 -9.31 27.35
CA LYS A 11 48.77 -7.97 26.99
C LYS A 11 48.79 -7.73 25.48
N VAL A 12 49.81 -8.16 24.77
CA VAL A 12 49.91 -8.02 23.31
C VAL A 12 48.85 -8.87 22.63
N SER A 13 48.64 -10.14 23.06
CA SER A 13 47.59 -11.02 22.54
C SER A 13 46.19 -10.42 22.74
N ASN A 14 45.88 -9.87 23.90
CA ASN A 14 44.59 -9.23 24.18
C ASN A 14 44.37 -7.96 23.35
N THR A 15 45.39 -7.17 23.10
CA THR A 15 45.31 -5.96 22.27
C THR A 15 45.10 -6.33 20.79
N VAL A 16 45.81 -7.34 20.28
CA VAL A 16 45.64 -7.84 18.90
C VAL A 16 44.25 -8.48 18.70
N LEU A 17 43.75 -9.24 19.68
CA LEU A 17 42.42 -9.81 19.66
C LEU A 17 41.32 -8.72 19.67
N LYS A 18 41.46 -7.72 20.53
CA LYS A 18 40.52 -6.58 20.52
C LYS A 18 40.53 -5.80 19.20
N HIS A 19 41.69 -5.61 18.60
CA HIS A 19 41.82 -4.93 17.31
C HIS A 19 41.19 -5.77 16.15
N LYS A 20 41.43 -7.08 16.15
CA LYS A 20 40.79 -8.01 15.18
C LYS A 20 39.28 -8.05 15.36
N HIS A 21 38.74 -8.02 16.58
CA HIS A 21 37.30 -7.95 16.84
C HIS A 21 36.69 -6.62 16.41
N ALA A 22 37.35 -5.48 16.68
CA ALA A 22 36.91 -4.16 16.23
C ALA A 22 36.88 -4.08 14.71
N THR A 23 37.89 -4.60 14.01
CA THR A 23 37.94 -4.62 12.54
C THR A 23 36.83 -5.52 11.94
N ARG A 24 36.57 -6.69 12.55
CA ARG A 24 35.48 -7.59 12.12
C ARG A 24 34.10 -6.93 12.30
N ASN A 25 33.85 -6.27 13.42
CA ASN A 25 32.60 -5.56 13.68
C ASN A 25 32.40 -4.42 12.67
N THR A 26 33.44 -3.66 12.35
CA THR A 26 33.37 -2.58 11.36
C THR A 26 33.07 -3.12 9.96
N LEU A 27 33.69 -4.23 9.55
CA LEU A 27 33.42 -4.87 8.25
C LEU A 27 31.99 -5.42 8.17
N ALA A 28 31.49 -6.07 9.22
CA ALA A 28 30.13 -6.57 9.28
C ALA A 28 29.11 -5.40 9.19
N ARG A 29 29.37 -4.33 9.94
CA ARG A 29 28.54 -3.10 9.89
C ARG A 29 28.50 -2.50 8.48
N ASN A 30 29.65 -2.30 7.86
CA ASN A 30 29.74 -1.70 6.53
C ASN A 30 29.03 -2.58 5.48
N ARG A 31 29.17 -3.91 5.59
CA ARG A 31 28.45 -4.85 4.70
C ARG A 31 26.94 -4.73 4.84
N MET A 32 26.43 -4.70 6.07
CA MET A 32 24.98 -4.62 6.31
C MET A 32 24.40 -3.28 5.88
N LEU A 33 25.09 -2.17 6.16
CA LEU A 33 24.67 -0.84 5.71
C LEU A 33 24.68 -0.75 4.18
N ALA A 34 25.68 -1.33 3.51
CA ALA A 34 25.72 -1.38 2.04
C ALA A 34 24.53 -2.16 1.46
N ARG A 35 24.15 -3.30 2.07
CA ARG A 35 22.97 -4.06 1.65
C ARG A 35 21.68 -3.28 1.85
N LEU A 36 21.50 -2.64 3.02
CA LEU A 36 20.34 -1.77 3.29
C LEU A 36 20.25 -0.64 2.28
N THR A 37 21.39 0.02 1.99
CA THR A 37 21.46 1.10 0.99
C THR A 37 21.06 0.62 -0.41
N GLU A 38 21.54 -0.55 -0.83
CA GLU A 38 21.20 -1.10 -2.14
C GLU A 38 19.71 -1.47 -2.23
N THR A 39 19.18 -2.10 -1.18
CA THR A 39 17.76 -2.44 -1.09
C THR A 39 16.88 -1.19 -1.06
N ALA A 40 17.30 -0.13 -0.35
CA ALA A 40 16.60 1.15 -0.29
C ALA A 40 16.51 1.83 -1.66
N LYS A 41 17.59 1.80 -2.47
CA LYS A 41 17.57 2.32 -3.86
C LYS A 41 16.55 1.62 -4.74
N GLN A 42 16.28 0.35 -4.48
CA GLN A 42 15.26 -0.43 -5.20
C GLN A 42 13.84 -0.22 -4.65
N GLY A 43 13.69 0.61 -3.62
CA GLY A 43 12.41 0.83 -2.94
C GLY A 43 11.87 -0.43 -2.23
N ALA A 44 12.76 -1.34 -1.80
CA ALA A 44 12.42 -2.61 -1.18
C ALA A 44 12.79 -2.65 0.32
N LEU A 45 12.37 -3.69 1.03
CA LEU A 45 12.82 -4.02 2.38
C LEU A 45 13.84 -5.15 2.30
N LEU A 46 14.91 -5.07 3.10
CA LEU A 46 15.91 -6.13 3.19
C LEU A 46 15.34 -7.33 3.93
N ALA A 47 15.14 -8.42 3.22
CA ALA A 47 14.77 -9.72 3.78
C ALA A 47 16.02 -10.59 4.00
N THR A 48 16.14 -11.32 5.11
CA THR A 48 17.24 -12.23 5.34
C THR A 48 16.84 -13.48 6.11
N HIS A 49 17.30 -14.64 5.63
CA HIS A 49 17.24 -15.94 6.32
C HIS A 49 18.54 -16.29 7.05
N ASP A 50 19.61 -15.50 6.86
CA ASP A 50 20.88 -15.73 7.53
C ASP A 50 20.80 -15.31 9.01
N ASN A 51 20.94 -16.26 9.91
CA ASN A 51 20.85 -16.01 11.34
C ASN A 51 21.88 -15.01 11.85
N THR A 52 23.09 -14.98 11.27
CA THR A 52 24.16 -14.06 11.66
C THR A 52 23.78 -12.61 11.29
N GLU A 53 23.28 -12.42 10.08
CA GLU A 53 22.79 -11.12 9.59
C GLU A 53 21.56 -10.67 10.40
N LEU A 54 20.60 -11.57 10.61
CA LEU A 54 19.40 -11.30 11.41
C LEU A 54 19.74 -10.84 12.82
N MET A 55 20.65 -11.55 13.50
CA MET A 55 21.09 -11.20 14.85
C MET A 55 21.84 -9.86 14.88
N TRP A 56 22.62 -9.59 13.82
CA TRP A 56 23.30 -8.30 13.69
C TRP A 56 22.29 -7.16 13.51
N LEU A 57 21.38 -7.29 12.55
CA LEU A 57 20.34 -6.28 12.24
C LEU A 57 19.49 -5.98 13.49
N ARG A 58 18.95 -7.01 14.15
CA ARG A 58 18.12 -6.85 15.36
C ARG A 58 18.84 -6.16 16.51
N ARG A 59 20.15 -6.40 16.67
CA ARG A 59 20.95 -5.71 17.68
C ARG A 59 21.09 -4.21 17.42
N HIS A 60 20.96 -3.81 16.16
CA HIS A 60 21.14 -2.42 15.72
C HIS A 60 19.83 -1.71 15.38
N VAL A 61 18.67 -2.36 15.54
CA VAL A 61 17.36 -1.69 15.46
C VAL A 61 17.29 -0.59 16.50
N GLY A 62 16.90 0.62 16.06
CA GLY A 62 16.79 1.81 16.89
C GLY A 62 18.12 2.51 17.25
N THR A 63 19.28 1.96 16.85
CA THR A 63 20.59 2.59 17.15
C THR A 63 21.34 3.11 15.93
N ASP A 64 21.29 2.38 14.80
CA ASP A 64 21.99 2.72 13.55
C ASP A 64 21.00 3.17 12.44
N ASP A 65 19.91 3.86 12.83
CA ASP A 65 18.84 4.25 11.93
C ASP A 65 18.20 3.03 11.20
N ILE A 66 18.17 1.88 11.88
CA ILE A 66 17.61 0.64 11.35
C ILE A 66 16.26 0.36 12.00
N ALA A 67 15.25 0.03 11.17
CA ALA A 67 13.92 -0.43 11.56
C ALA A 67 13.71 -1.90 11.16
N GLU A 68 12.89 -2.63 11.93
CA GLU A 68 12.29 -3.92 11.59
C GLU A 68 10.76 -3.74 11.55
N PRO A 69 10.18 -3.17 10.45
CA PRO A 69 8.76 -2.87 10.38
C PRO A 69 7.87 -4.11 10.37
N GLU A 70 8.40 -5.24 9.95
CA GLU A 70 7.78 -6.56 10.01
C GLU A 70 8.86 -7.58 10.34
N PRO A 71 8.56 -8.68 11.07
CA PRO A 71 9.56 -9.70 11.37
C PRO A 71 10.36 -10.14 10.14
N TYR A 72 11.69 -10.11 10.26
CA TYR A 72 12.68 -10.46 9.22
C TYR A 72 12.82 -9.45 8.07
N LEU A 73 12.11 -8.33 8.09
CA LEU A 73 12.19 -7.28 7.08
C LEU A 73 12.81 -6.02 7.68
N PHE A 74 13.84 -5.48 7.06
CA PHE A 74 14.62 -4.34 7.59
C PHE A 74 14.74 -3.22 6.56
N CYS A 75 14.83 -1.99 7.05
CA CYS A 75 15.09 -0.79 6.25
C CYS A 75 15.75 0.29 7.12
N PHE A 76 16.11 1.42 6.53
CA PHE A 76 16.41 2.61 7.31
C PHE A 76 15.14 3.21 7.90
N GLN A 77 15.21 3.66 9.16
CA GLN A 77 14.06 4.25 9.86
C GLN A 77 13.56 5.50 9.16
N HIS A 78 14.47 6.40 8.75
CA HIS A 78 14.10 7.63 8.05
C HIS A 78 13.38 7.35 6.72
N ASP A 79 13.83 6.35 5.94
CA ASP A 79 13.15 5.94 4.70
C ASP A 79 11.75 5.41 4.99
N TRP A 80 11.60 4.62 6.07
CA TRP A 80 10.30 4.09 6.47
C TRP A 80 9.34 5.18 6.90
N ASP A 81 9.82 6.16 7.65
CA ASP A 81 9.00 7.27 8.16
C ASP A 81 8.52 8.21 7.06
N ALA A 82 9.29 8.34 5.99
CA ALA A 82 8.92 9.13 4.82
C ALA A 82 7.81 8.50 3.95
N LEU A 83 7.52 7.19 4.11
CA LEU A 83 6.53 6.49 3.31
C LEU A 83 5.10 6.76 3.77
N THR A 84 4.19 6.85 2.81
CA THR A 84 2.75 6.77 3.04
C THR A 84 2.33 5.38 3.54
N SER A 85 1.15 5.27 4.13
CA SER A 85 0.61 3.98 4.60
C SER A 85 0.49 2.94 3.48
N ALA A 86 0.11 3.36 2.28
CA ALA A 86 0.00 2.48 1.11
C ALA A 86 1.38 1.98 0.65
N GLU A 87 2.39 2.85 0.60
CA GLU A 87 3.76 2.48 0.25
C GLU A 87 4.37 1.53 1.28
N ARG A 88 4.15 1.79 2.58
CA ARG A 88 4.56 0.87 3.67
C ARG A 88 3.94 -0.51 3.48
N ALA A 89 2.63 -0.57 3.23
CA ALA A 89 1.93 -1.83 3.01
C ALA A 89 2.48 -2.57 1.77
N LEU A 90 2.67 -1.85 0.65
CA LEU A 90 3.18 -2.42 -0.60
C LEU A 90 4.60 -2.99 -0.43
N ARG A 91 5.51 -2.22 0.20
CA ARG A 91 6.88 -2.69 0.48
C ARG A 91 6.88 -3.89 1.42
N THR A 92 6.03 -3.90 2.44
CA THR A 92 5.88 -5.04 3.35
C THR A 92 5.39 -6.29 2.63
N ILE A 93 4.36 -6.17 1.77
CA ILE A 93 3.82 -7.31 1.00
C ILE A 93 4.90 -7.88 0.07
N LYS A 94 5.62 -7.03 -0.65
CA LYS A 94 6.72 -7.45 -1.56
C LYS A 94 7.86 -8.13 -0.77
N GLY A 95 8.27 -7.57 0.37
CA GLY A 95 9.29 -8.17 1.23
C GLY A 95 8.86 -9.51 1.83
N LEU A 96 7.60 -9.64 2.27
CA LEU A 96 7.04 -10.91 2.74
C LEU A 96 6.93 -11.95 1.62
N ALA A 97 6.61 -11.54 0.40
CA ALA A 97 6.57 -12.44 -0.76
C ALA A 97 7.96 -12.96 -1.14
N GLU A 98 9.00 -12.15 -1.00
CA GLU A 98 10.39 -12.56 -1.18
C GLU A 98 10.83 -13.51 -0.06
N PHE A 99 10.53 -13.17 1.19
CA PHE A 99 10.88 -13.97 2.35
C PHE A 99 10.13 -15.31 2.42
N HIS A 100 8.87 -15.32 1.95
CA HIS A 100 7.99 -16.49 1.92
C HIS A 100 7.48 -16.76 0.50
N PRO A 101 8.26 -17.36 -0.40
CA PRO A 101 7.89 -17.57 -1.81
C PRO A 101 6.61 -18.38 -2.03
N ASP A 102 6.22 -19.19 -1.03
CA ASP A 102 5.00 -19.99 -1.08
C ASP A 102 3.74 -19.21 -0.66
N TRP A 103 3.90 -18.02 -0.08
CA TRP A 103 2.76 -17.21 0.31
C TRP A 103 2.06 -16.62 -0.91
N ALA A 104 0.74 -16.56 -0.82
CA ALA A 104 -0.08 -15.84 -1.78
C ALA A 104 -0.99 -14.87 -1.02
N PHE A 105 -1.17 -13.68 -1.56
CA PHE A 105 -1.98 -12.63 -0.93
C PHE A 105 -3.37 -12.56 -1.57
N TRP A 106 -4.35 -12.04 -0.82
CA TRP A 106 -5.73 -11.85 -1.27
C TRP A 106 -6.34 -10.61 -0.64
N GLY A 107 -7.59 -10.26 -1.00
CA GLY A 107 -8.28 -9.11 -0.43
C GLY A 107 -7.53 -7.81 -0.67
N TYR A 108 -7.42 -6.97 0.34
CA TYR A 108 -6.84 -5.63 0.20
C TYR A 108 -5.34 -5.64 -0.13
N ASP A 109 -4.58 -6.62 0.35
CA ASP A 109 -3.17 -6.77 -0.01
C ASP A 109 -3.00 -7.10 -1.50
N ALA A 110 -3.81 -8.02 -2.03
CA ALA A 110 -3.81 -8.32 -3.46
C ALA A 110 -4.30 -7.12 -4.28
N ALA A 111 -5.29 -6.38 -3.79
CA ALA A 111 -5.80 -5.18 -4.46
C ALA A 111 -4.71 -4.11 -4.61
N LEU A 112 -3.87 -3.90 -3.58
CA LEU A 112 -2.71 -3.00 -3.68
C LEU A 112 -1.70 -3.49 -4.73
N ILE A 113 -1.41 -4.78 -4.79
CA ILE A 113 -0.50 -5.36 -5.79
C ILE A 113 -1.07 -5.21 -7.20
N TRP A 114 -2.40 -5.29 -7.36
CA TRP A 114 -3.09 -5.00 -8.63
C TRP A 114 -3.15 -3.51 -8.98
N GLY A 115 -2.65 -2.61 -8.11
CA GLY A 115 -2.69 -1.16 -8.31
C GLY A 115 -4.07 -0.54 -8.12
N LEU A 116 -4.95 -1.19 -7.36
CA LEU A 116 -6.27 -0.65 -7.04
C LEU A 116 -6.21 0.37 -5.90
N GLU A 117 -7.16 1.29 -5.90
CA GLU A 117 -7.30 2.35 -4.89
C GLU A 117 -7.84 1.79 -3.56
N VAL A 118 -6.94 1.32 -2.72
CA VAL A 118 -7.27 0.80 -1.39
C VAL A 118 -7.15 1.89 -0.33
N PRO A 119 -8.25 2.31 0.31
CA PRO A 119 -8.19 3.29 1.39
C PRO A 119 -7.28 2.86 2.55
N ASN A 120 -6.53 3.82 3.12
CA ASN A 120 -5.56 3.55 4.19
C ASN A 120 -6.17 2.84 5.41
N ASP A 121 -7.43 3.13 5.74
CA ASP A 121 -8.15 2.52 6.86
C ASP A 121 -8.38 1.01 6.70
N LEU A 122 -8.24 0.48 5.48
CA LEU A 122 -8.31 -0.95 5.20
C LEU A 122 -6.95 -1.65 5.24
N LEU A 123 -5.86 -0.87 5.35
CA LEU A 123 -4.50 -1.39 5.43
C LEU A 123 -4.17 -1.74 6.90
N GLY A 124 -3.53 -2.86 7.11
CA GLY A 124 -3.11 -3.29 8.45
C GLY A 124 -2.99 -4.80 8.56
N PRO A 125 -4.08 -5.55 8.74
CA PRO A 125 -3.98 -7.00 8.81
C PRO A 125 -3.59 -7.59 7.45
N ARG A 126 -2.66 -8.55 7.46
CA ARG A 126 -2.24 -9.24 6.24
C ARG A 126 -3.26 -10.28 5.80
N PHE A 127 -3.49 -10.37 4.50
CA PHE A 127 -4.47 -11.28 3.89
C PHE A 127 -3.75 -12.36 3.10
N LEU A 128 -3.66 -13.56 3.65
CA LEU A 128 -2.90 -14.67 3.10
C LEU A 128 -3.78 -15.82 2.65
N VAL A 129 -3.42 -16.47 1.54
CA VAL A 129 -3.96 -17.76 1.16
C VAL A 129 -3.11 -18.83 1.85
N LYS A 130 -3.75 -19.72 2.61
CA LYS A 130 -3.07 -20.85 3.25
C LYS A 130 -2.68 -21.88 2.19
N THR A 131 -1.41 -21.95 1.84
CA THR A 131 -0.85 -22.99 0.99
C THR A 131 -0.19 -24.06 1.87
N GLY A 132 -0.84 -25.20 2.08
CA GLY A 132 -0.26 -26.48 2.55
C GLY A 132 0.63 -26.55 3.81
N CYS A 133 1.29 -25.49 4.20
CA CYS A 133 2.23 -25.44 5.33
C CYS A 133 1.60 -24.84 6.59
N SER A 134 2.03 -25.30 7.77
CA SER A 134 1.72 -24.68 9.05
C SER A 134 2.43 -23.32 9.12
N VAL A 135 1.70 -22.24 8.85
CA VAL A 135 2.20 -20.88 9.03
C VAL A 135 1.89 -20.46 10.46
N THR A 136 2.93 -20.16 11.25
CA THR A 136 2.73 -19.45 12.51
C THR A 136 2.45 -18.00 12.17
N LEU A 137 1.20 -17.59 12.32
CA LEU A 137 0.76 -16.24 11.96
C LEU A 137 0.86 -15.31 13.17
N SER A 138 1.37 -14.11 12.93
CA SER A 138 1.17 -13.01 13.87
C SER A 138 -0.33 -12.68 14.01
N SER A 139 -0.71 -12.06 15.12
CA SER A 139 -2.12 -11.75 15.45
C SER A 139 -2.86 -10.87 14.42
N GLY A 140 -2.17 -10.34 13.41
CA GLY A 140 -2.71 -9.46 12.37
C GLY A 140 -3.05 -10.15 11.04
N CYS A 141 -2.89 -11.46 10.88
CA CYS A 141 -3.09 -12.12 9.60
C CYS A 141 -4.49 -12.73 9.45
N ARG A 142 -5.07 -12.61 8.25
CA ARG A 142 -6.33 -13.28 7.87
C ARG A 142 -6.06 -14.33 6.80
N LEU A 143 -6.52 -15.55 7.05
CA LEU A 143 -6.32 -16.67 6.14
C LEU A 143 -7.54 -16.93 5.26
N LEU A 144 -7.28 -17.19 3.99
CA LEU A 144 -8.23 -17.76 3.04
C LEU A 144 -7.86 -19.21 2.75
N ARG A 145 -8.85 -20.11 2.71
CA ARG A 145 -8.62 -21.50 2.30
C ARG A 145 -8.31 -21.55 0.80
N PRO A 146 -7.37 -22.39 0.33
CA PRO A 146 -6.98 -22.46 -1.08
C PRO A 146 -8.15 -22.71 -2.03
N GLN A 147 -9.11 -23.56 -1.62
CA GLN A 147 -10.30 -23.87 -2.41
C GLN A 147 -11.20 -22.66 -2.67
N MET A 148 -11.10 -21.64 -1.83
CA MET A 148 -11.85 -20.38 -1.95
C MET A 148 -11.05 -19.30 -2.66
N ALA A 149 -9.75 -19.51 -2.91
CA ALA A 149 -8.89 -18.51 -3.53
C ALA A 149 -9.10 -18.41 -5.06
N GLY A 150 -9.58 -19.50 -5.71
CA GLY A 150 -9.62 -19.58 -7.16
C GLY A 150 -8.21 -19.66 -7.76
N ALA A 151 -8.05 -19.17 -8.98
CA ALA A 151 -6.74 -19.08 -9.62
C ALA A 151 -5.85 -18.05 -8.92
N LEU A 152 -4.57 -18.41 -8.77
CA LEU A 152 -3.53 -17.50 -8.30
C LEU A 152 -2.73 -17.01 -9.51
N GLU A 153 -2.41 -15.74 -9.49
CA GLU A 153 -1.59 -15.07 -10.51
C GLU A 153 -0.31 -14.52 -9.88
N ARG A 154 0.64 -14.12 -10.71
CA ARG A 154 1.87 -13.46 -10.27
C ARG A 154 1.93 -12.06 -10.85
N VAL A 155 1.93 -11.06 -10.00
CA VAL A 155 2.00 -9.64 -10.35
C VAL A 155 3.19 -9.03 -9.63
N ASP A 156 4.09 -8.37 -10.34
CA ASP A 156 5.33 -7.80 -9.80
C ASP A 156 6.12 -8.79 -8.91
N GLY A 157 6.17 -10.07 -9.29
CA GLY A 157 6.84 -11.11 -8.51
C GLY A 157 6.03 -11.66 -7.34
N VAL A 158 4.93 -11.03 -6.93
CA VAL A 158 4.08 -11.45 -5.81
C VAL A 158 2.96 -12.40 -6.28
N ARG A 159 2.72 -13.47 -5.55
CA ARG A 159 1.57 -14.37 -5.80
C ARG A 159 0.31 -13.77 -5.16
N VAL A 160 -0.72 -13.60 -5.97
CA VAL A 160 -2.00 -12.98 -5.57
C VAL A 160 -3.19 -13.75 -6.12
N THR A 161 -4.38 -13.55 -5.55
CA THR A 161 -5.63 -13.97 -6.19
C THR A 161 -5.83 -13.24 -7.50
N SER A 162 -6.50 -13.87 -8.47
CA SER A 162 -6.82 -13.26 -9.77
C SER A 162 -7.53 -11.91 -9.59
N PHE A 163 -7.41 -11.04 -10.57
CA PHE A 163 -7.91 -9.65 -10.49
C PHE A 163 -9.37 -9.58 -10.01
N TRP A 164 -10.28 -10.26 -10.70
CA TRP A 164 -11.69 -10.21 -10.34
C TRP A 164 -12.01 -10.87 -9.01
N ARG A 165 -11.34 -11.96 -8.70
CA ARG A 165 -11.48 -12.59 -7.38
C ARG A 165 -11.04 -11.64 -6.27
N THR A 166 -9.99 -10.87 -6.49
CA THR A 166 -9.51 -9.83 -5.56
C THR A 166 -10.57 -8.75 -5.36
N VAL A 167 -11.14 -8.21 -6.45
CA VAL A 167 -12.20 -7.20 -6.40
C VAL A 167 -13.41 -7.73 -5.62
N GLU A 168 -13.93 -8.90 -5.97
CA GLU A 168 -15.05 -9.56 -5.29
C GLU A 168 -14.83 -9.66 -3.77
N GLU A 169 -13.66 -10.19 -3.37
CA GLU A 169 -13.32 -10.35 -1.96
C GLU A 169 -13.24 -9.02 -1.21
N CYS A 170 -12.78 -7.97 -1.87
CA CYS A 170 -12.77 -6.62 -1.31
C CYS A 170 -14.19 -6.09 -1.13
N LEU A 171 -15.03 -6.14 -2.17
CA LEU A 171 -16.39 -5.59 -2.13
C LEU A 171 -17.31 -6.31 -1.15
N LEU A 172 -17.13 -7.63 -0.96
CA LEU A 172 -17.86 -8.41 0.04
C LEU A 172 -17.57 -7.95 1.48
N ARG A 173 -16.44 -7.25 1.74
CA ARG A 173 -15.97 -6.88 3.09
C ARG A 173 -15.93 -5.39 3.34
N ALA A 174 -15.64 -4.59 2.33
CA ALA A 174 -15.46 -3.15 2.48
C ALA A 174 -16.74 -2.43 2.89
N PRO A 175 -16.66 -1.39 3.73
CA PRO A 175 -17.71 -0.38 3.85
C PRO A 175 -18.01 0.26 2.51
N PHE A 176 -19.20 0.87 2.34
CA PHE A 176 -19.66 1.41 1.07
C PHE A 176 -18.65 2.38 0.42
N SER A 177 -18.20 3.40 1.14
CA SER A 177 -17.28 4.42 0.62
C SER A 177 -15.92 3.86 0.20
N TYR A 178 -15.40 2.89 0.95
CA TYR A 178 -14.12 2.25 0.66
C TYR A 178 -14.23 1.25 -0.49
N GLY A 179 -15.33 0.50 -0.51
CA GLY A 179 -15.63 -0.41 -1.61
C GLY A 179 -15.85 0.33 -2.93
N LEU A 180 -16.42 1.53 -2.89
CA LEU A 180 -16.62 2.36 -4.08
C LEU A 180 -15.29 2.77 -4.70
N ALA A 181 -14.30 3.20 -3.89
CA ALA A 181 -12.95 3.52 -4.38
C ALA A 181 -12.29 2.32 -5.08
N ILE A 182 -12.40 1.13 -4.49
CA ILE A 182 -11.86 -0.09 -5.09
C ILE A 182 -12.61 -0.45 -6.37
N ALA A 183 -13.94 -0.35 -6.39
CA ALA A 183 -14.76 -0.68 -7.55
C ALA A 183 -14.47 0.28 -8.72
N ASP A 184 -14.44 1.58 -8.47
CA ASP A 184 -14.18 2.60 -9.50
C ASP A 184 -12.79 2.39 -10.12
N SER A 185 -11.76 2.18 -9.30
CA SER A 185 -10.41 1.88 -9.79
C SER A 185 -10.34 0.57 -10.58
N ALA A 186 -11.14 -0.44 -10.22
CA ALA A 186 -11.20 -1.69 -10.95
C ALA A 186 -11.86 -1.52 -12.32
N LEU A 187 -12.97 -0.76 -12.41
CA LEU A 187 -13.63 -0.44 -13.69
C LEU A 187 -12.67 0.33 -14.60
N ARG A 188 -11.99 1.36 -14.07
CA ARG A 188 -11.01 2.16 -14.81
C ARG A 188 -9.86 1.29 -15.32
N ALA A 189 -9.28 0.44 -14.45
CA ALA A 189 -8.15 -0.41 -14.80
C ALA A 189 -8.47 -1.44 -15.89
N LYS A 190 -9.72 -1.88 -16.02
CA LYS A 190 -10.15 -2.90 -17.00
C LYS A 190 -10.97 -2.35 -18.14
N GLY A 191 -11.41 -1.09 -18.09
CA GLY A 191 -12.28 -0.51 -19.11
C GLY A 191 -13.64 -1.21 -19.21
N VAL A 192 -14.16 -1.74 -18.10
CA VAL A 192 -15.45 -2.45 -18.07
C VAL A 192 -16.54 -1.60 -17.45
N SER A 193 -17.79 -1.93 -17.73
CA SER A 193 -18.93 -1.21 -17.20
C SER A 193 -19.33 -1.66 -15.79
N ARG A 194 -20.08 -0.80 -15.11
CA ARG A 194 -20.77 -1.13 -13.85
C ARG A 194 -21.69 -2.34 -14.00
N GLY A 195 -22.34 -2.50 -15.16
CA GLY A 195 -23.19 -3.66 -15.47
C GLY A 195 -22.41 -4.97 -15.42
N ASP A 196 -21.24 -4.99 -16.07
CA ASP A 196 -20.36 -6.17 -16.07
C ASP A 196 -19.93 -6.56 -14.66
N LEU A 197 -19.62 -5.58 -13.78
CA LEU A 197 -19.28 -5.84 -12.39
C LEU A 197 -20.47 -6.42 -11.61
N CYS A 198 -21.67 -5.87 -11.78
CA CYS A 198 -22.89 -6.38 -11.13
C CYS A 198 -23.21 -7.82 -11.56
N GLU A 199 -23.10 -8.14 -12.87
CA GLU A 199 -23.32 -9.49 -13.38
C GLU A 199 -22.31 -10.48 -12.84
N ARG A 200 -21.03 -10.10 -12.82
CA ARG A 200 -19.96 -10.91 -12.24
C ARG A 200 -20.20 -11.20 -10.75
N LEU A 201 -20.52 -10.19 -9.95
CA LEU A 201 -20.84 -10.39 -8.54
C LEU A 201 -22.06 -11.31 -8.35
N ARG A 202 -23.04 -11.26 -9.25
CA ARG A 202 -24.19 -12.18 -9.22
C ARG A 202 -23.74 -13.61 -9.50
N ALA A 203 -22.92 -13.81 -10.54
CA ALA A 203 -22.46 -15.15 -10.92
C ALA A 203 -21.58 -15.80 -9.85
N ASP A 204 -20.65 -15.04 -9.27
CA ASP A 204 -19.56 -15.60 -8.47
C ASP A 204 -19.77 -15.45 -6.93
N CYS A 205 -20.67 -14.54 -6.52
CA CYS A 205 -20.82 -14.16 -5.11
C CYS A 205 -22.24 -14.29 -4.55
N GLU A 206 -23.26 -14.65 -5.34
CA GLU A 206 -24.61 -14.82 -4.84
C GLU A 206 -24.66 -15.81 -3.67
N GLY A 207 -25.42 -15.47 -2.62
CA GLY A 207 -25.50 -16.27 -1.38
C GLY A 207 -24.33 -16.09 -0.41
N ARG A 208 -23.23 -15.44 -0.80
CA ARG A 208 -22.09 -15.19 0.08
C ARG A 208 -22.39 -14.04 1.05
N ARG A 209 -21.79 -14.11 2.24
CA ARG A 209 -21.87 -13.02 3.23
C ARG A 209 -21.30 -11.72 2.62
N GLY A 210 -22.10 -10.66 2.69
CA GLY A 210 -21.73 -9.35 2.14
C GLY A 210 -22.19 -9.10 0.70
N TYR A 211 -22.77 -10.09 0.01
CA TYR A 211 -23.21 -9.98 -1.38
C TYR A 211 -24.12 -8.78 -1.65
N ARG A 212 -25.17 -8.58 -0.80
CA ARG A 212 -26.08 -7.43 -0.99
C ARG A 212 -25.34 -6.08 -0.93
N ARG A 213 -24.40 -5.94 -0.02
CA ARG A 213 -23.58 -4.72 0.08
C ARG A 213 -22.67 -4.57 -1.14
N ALA A 214 -22.02 -5.65 -1.59
CA ALA A 214 -21.20 -5.65 -2.81
C ALA A 214 -22.00 -5.23 -4.05
N GLN A 215 -23.23 -5.70 -4.18
CA GLN A 215 -24.15 -5.30 -5.27
C GLN A 215 -24.51 -3.81 -5.20
N VAL A 216 -24.77 -3.28 -3.99
CA VAL A 216 -25.01 -1.85 -3.81
C VAL A 216 -23.77 -1.03 -4.21
N ILE A 217 -22.57 -1.43 -3.77
CA ILE A 217 -21.32 -0.77 -4.17
C ILE A 217 -21.20 -0.78 -5.71
N ALA A 218 -21.33 -1.94 -6.33
CA ALA A 218 -21.20 -2.09 -7.78
C ALA A 218 -22.24 -1.27 -8.56
N SER A 219 -23.47 -1.13 -8.05
CA SER A 219 -24.53 -0.35 -8.71
C SER A 219 -24.22 1.15 -8.77
N TYR A 220 -23.33 1.63 -7.91
CA TYR A 220 -22.86 3.03 -7.91
C TYR A 220 -21.45 3.18 -8.49
N ALA A 221 -20.77 2.09 -8.85
CA ALA A 221 -19.41 2.16 -9.38
C ALA A 221 -19.33 2.92 -10.71
N ASP A 222 -18.26 3.73 -10.86
CA ASP A 222 -18.01 4.52 -12.05
C ASP A 222 -16.50 4.66 -12.30
N GLY A 223 -16.04 4.17 -13.43
CA GLY A 223 -14.61 4.20 -13.79
C GLY A 223 -14.08 5.59 -14.15
N LEU A 224 -14.92 6.62 -14.19
CA LEU A 224 -14.52 8.00 -14.47
C LEU A 224 -13.87 8.68 -13.24
N SER A 225 -14.10 8.23 -12.00
CA SER A 225 -13.36 8.75 -10.85
C SER A 225 -11.86 8.55 -11.05
N GLU A 226 -11.05 9.61 -10.96
CA GLU A 226 -9.62 9.54 -11.24
C GLU A 226 -8.81 8.94 -10.08
N ASN A 227 -9.30 9.09 -8.86
CA ASN A 227 -8.63 8.57 -7.66
C ASN A 227 -9.63 8.14 -6.57
N GLY A 228 -9.11 7.42 -5.58
CA GLY A 228 -9.92 6.92 -4.47
C GLY A 228 -10.48 8.00 -3.55
N GLY A 229 -9.90 9.20 -3.54
CA GLY A 229 -10.41 10.37 -2.82
C GLY A 229 -11.71 10.83 -3.42
N GLU A 230 -11.77 11.02 -4.75
CA GLU A 230 -12.98 11.35 -5.49
C GLU A 230 -14.07 10.31 -5.29
N SER A 231 -13.75 9.02 -5.42
CA SER A 231 -14.73 7.95 -5.19
C SER A 231 -15.32 8.00 -3.79
N ARG A 232 -14.51 8.25 -2.76
CA ARG A 232 -14.95 8.33 -1.36
C ARG A 232 -15.81 9.56 -1.12
N PHE A 233 -15.46 10.70 -1.72
CA PHE A 233 -16.23 11.93 -1.61
C PHE A 233 -17.59 11.79 -2.33
N ARG A 234 -17.62 11.15 -3.50
CA ARG A 234 -18.85 10.78 -4.19
C ARG A 234 -19.74 9.87 -3.34
N ALA A 235 -19.13 8.89 -2.65
CA ALA A 235 -19.87 8.02 -1.73
C ALA A 235 -20.54 8.79 -0.60
N PHE A 236 -19.94 9.90 -0.14
CA PHE A 236 -20.55 10.79 0.84
C PHE A 236 -21.85 11.41 0.30
N PHE A 237 -21.85 11.98 -0.91
CA PHE A 237 -23.07 12.53 -1.51
C PHE A 237 -24.18 11.49 -1.58
N ILE A 238 -23.85 10.28 -2.06
CA ILE A 238 -24.81 9.17 -2.17
C ILE A 238 -25.38 8.78 -0.80
N ALA A 239 -24.52 8.63 0.21
CA ALA A 239 -24.93 8.24 1.56
C ALA A 239 -25.82 9.26 2.26
N TYR A 240 -25.66 10.55 1.95
CA TYR A 240 -26.50 11.64 2.47
C TYR A 240 -27.74 11.92 1.61
N GLY A 241 -28.00 11.11 0.59
CA GLY A 241 -29.23 11.22 -0.21
C GLY A 241 -29.20 12.31 -1.27
N PHE A 242 -28.04 12.86 -1.59
CA PHE A 242 -27.91 13.75 -2.74
C PHE A 242 -28.01 12.93 -4.06
N SER A 243 -28.41 13.60 -5.12
CA SER A 243 -28.39 13.01 -6.46
C SER A 243 -26.95 12.62 -6.83
N VAL A 244 -26.81 11.52 -7.56
CA VAL A 244 -25.50 11.05 -8.04
C VAL A 244 -24.98 12.05 -9.06
N PRO A 245 -23.74 12.59 -8.88
CA PRO A 245 -23.16 13.51 -9.86
C PRO A 245 -22.79 12.80 -11.17
N GLU A 246 -22.81 13.52 -12.26
CA GLU A 246 -22.02 13.19 -13.45
C GLU A 246 -20.54 13.48 -13.13
N LEU A 247 -19.63 12.62 -13.63
CA LEU A 247 -18.20 12.72 -13.35
C LEU A 247 -17.44 13.23 -14.56
N GLN A 248 -16.38 13.98 -14.30
CA GLN A 248 -15.39 14.40 -15.29
C GLN A 248 -16.02 15.11 -16.51
N VAL A 249 -17.01 15.98 -16.23
CA VAL A 249 -17.73 16.71 -17.28
C VAL A 249 -16.86 17.82 -17.86
N GLU A 250 -16.78 17.88 -19.18
CA GLU A 250 -15.98 18.90 -19.87
C GLU A 250 -16.84 20.10 -20.27
N PHE A 251 -16.30 21.30 -20.03
CA PHE A 251 -16.86 22.60 -20.44
C PHE A 251 -15.85 23.32 -21.32
N ARG A 252 -16.35 23.85 -22.43
CA ARG A 252 -15.52 24.74 -23.27
C ARG A 252 -15.67 26.16 -22.79
N ASP A 253 -14.54 26.91 -22.77
CA ASP A 253 -14.58 28.33 -22.47
C ASP A 253 -15.39 29.06 -23.56
N PRO A 254 -16.45 29.80 -23.19
CA PRO A 254 -17.24 30.55 -24.17
C PRO A 254 -16.45 31.68 -24.85
N LEU A 255 -15.35 32.15 -24.23
CA LEU A 255 -14.49 33.23 -24.76
C LEU A 255 -13.32 32.69 -25.56
N ASP A 256 -12.87 31.46 -25.26
CA ASP A 256 -11.78 30.79 -25.97
C ASP A 256 -12.12 29.30 -26.14
N SER A 257 -12.68 28.95 -27.28
CA SER A 257 -13.11 27.57 -27.58
C SER A 257 -11.97 26.54 -27.64
N SER A 258 -10.72 26.98 -27.62
CA SER A 258 -9.55 26.09 -27.53
C SER A 258 -9.30 25.61 -26.08
N GLN A 259 -9.86 26.28 -25.08
CA GLN A 259 -9.73 25.91 -23.69
C GLN A 259 -10.90 25.01 -23.26
N VAL A 260 -10.56 23.91 -22.60
CA VAL A 260 -11.50 22.94 -22.04
C VAL A 260 -11.23 22.81 -20.55
N PHE A 261 -12.25 23.03 -19.75
CA PHE A 261 -12.25 22.80 -18.30
C PHE A 261 -12.96 21.48 -18.02
N ARG A 262 -12.39 20.65 -17.16
CA ARG A 262 -12.99 19.40 -16.73
C ARG A 262 -13.21 19.46 -15.22
N VAL A 263 -14.41 19.09 -14.78
CA VAL A 263 -14.84 19.17 -13.38
C VAL A 263 -15.07 17.77 -12.81
N ASP A 264 -14.69 17.56 -11.54
CA ASP A 264 -14.78 16.26 -10.89
C ASP A 264 -16.22 15.79 -10.74
N TYR A 265 -17.12 16.71 -10.33
CA TYR A 265 -18.54 16.44 -10.08
C TYR A 265 -19.40 17.52 -10.72
N PHE A 266 -20.49 17.08 -11.37
CA PHE A 266 -21.46 17.97 -11.96
C PHE A 266 -22.89 17.52 -11.68
N TRP A 267 -23.75 18.44 -11.30
CA TRP A 267 -25.18 18.22 -11.15
C TRP A 267 -25.97 19.21 -11.98
N ARG A 268 -26.95 18.71 -12.68
CA ARG A 268 -27.98 19.50 -13.33
C ARG A 268 -29.28 19.35 -12.53
N LEU A 269 -29.69 20.42 -11.86
CA LEU A 269 -30.92 20.43 -11.07
C LEU A 269 -32.16 20.62 -11.97
N GLU A 270 -33.32 20.16 -11.49
CA GLU A 270 -34.60 20.26 -12.23
C GLU A 270 -34.98 21.67 -12.64
N ASN A 271 -34.62 22.68 -11.84
CA ASN A 271 -34.82 24.09 -12.13
C ASN A 271 -33.84 24.69 -13.15
N GLY A 272 -32.98 23.89 -13.74
CA GLY A 272 -31.95 24.29 -14.72
C GLY A 272 -30.65 24.82 -14.09
N THR A 273 -30.53 24.92 -12.77
CA THR A 273 -29.30 25.32 -12.09
C THR A 273 -28.26 24.20 -12.26
N CYS A 274 -27.02 24.62 -12.54
CA CYS A 274 -25.86 23.70 -12.59
C CYS A 274 -25.02 23.89 -11.33
N VAL A 275 -24.59 22.79 -10.70
CA VAL A 275 -23.68 22.78 -9.56
C VAL A 275 -22.42 22.05 -9.96
N ILE A 276 -21.27 22.63 -9.68
CA ILE A 276 -19.94 22.06 -9.92
C ILE A 276 -19.30 21.80 -8.57
N GLY A 277 -18.66 20.65 -8.44
CA GLY A 277 -17.85 20.27 -7.29
C GLY A 277 -16.44 19.85 -7.74
N GLU A 278 -15.45 20.28 -6.98
CA GLU A 278 -14.04 19.93 -7.17
C GLU A 278 -13.48 19.35 -5.87
N LEU A 279 -12.66 18.32 -5.97
CA LEU A 279 -11.93 17.76 -4.83
C LEU A 279 -10.46 18.23 -4.84
N ASP A 280 -10.18 19.30 -4.10
CA ASP A 280 -8.81 19.78 -3.96
C ASP A 280 -7.99 18.92 -3.00
N GLY A 281 -6.94 18.28 -3.52
CA GLY A 281 -5.97 17.56 -2.72
C GLY A 281 -5.06 18.54 -1.94
N LYS A 282 -4.85 18.30 -0.64
CA LYS A 282 -3.94 19.09 0.22
C LYS A 282 -2.53 19.30 -0.36
N GLY A 283 -2.07 18.45 -1.29
CA GLY A 283 -0.77 18.55 -1.93
C GLY A 283 -0.61 19.73 -2.90
N LYS A 284 -1.70 20.33 -3.40
CA LYS A 284 -1.64 21.48 -4.31
C LYS A 284 -1.22 22.78 -3.59
N TYR A 285 -1.42 22.86 -2.27
CA TYR A 285 -1.15 24.09 -1.49
C TYR A 285 0.23 24.10 -0.80
N THR A 286 0.96 22.99 -0.76
CA THR A 286 2.28 22.91 -0.12
C THR A 286 3.44 23.35 -1.01
N LEU A 287 3.22 23.61 -2.31
CA LEU A 287 4.27 24.03 -3.28
C LEU A 287 4.22 25.51 -3.66
N GLN A 288 3.33 26.35 -3.09
CA GLN A 288 3.18 27.77 -3.44
C GLN A 288 3.55 28.77 -2.33
N ASP A 289 4.05 28.34 -1.17
CA ASP A 289 4.50 29.26 -0.10
C ASP A 289 5.94 29.77 -0.29
N GLY A 290 6.36 29.96 -1.53
CA GLY A 290 7.65 30.53 -1.90
C GLY A 290 7.57 31.81 -2.74
N GLY A 291 6.46 32.55 -2.75
CA GLY A 291 6.30 33.76 -3.54
C GLY A 291 5.40 34.81 -2.87
N ASP A 292 6.07 35.84 -2.33
CA ASP A 292 5.66 37.23 -2.10
C ASP A 292 4.25 37.50 -1.50
N ARG A 293 4.21 37.71 -0.19
CA ARG A 293 3.12 38.35 0.50
C ARG A 293 3.15 39.85 0.22
N GLY A 294 2.51 40.27 -0.86
CA GLY A 294 2.07 41.64 -1.01
C GLY A 294 1.03 41.96 0.04
N SER A 295 1.41 42.81 1.02
CA SER A 295 0.53 43.38 2.02
C SER A 295 -0.63 44.10 1.36
N VAL A 296 -1.87 43.73 1.70
CA VAL A 296 -3.02 44.59 1.55
C VAL A 296 -3.54 44.83 2.97
N ASP A 297 -3.26 46.04 3.49
CA ASP A 297 -3.82 46.62 4.69
C ASP A 297 -5.27 47.03 4.45
N PRO A 298 -6.09 47.22 5.50
CA PRO A 298 -7.55 47.11 5.57
C PRO A 298 -8.37 48.18 4.87
#